data_f6d29d1e38baf65d399034f652b2d889
#
_entry.id   f6d29d1e38baf65d399034f652b2d889
#
_cell.length_a   1.000
_cell.length_b   1.000
_cell.length_c   1.000
_cell.angle_alpha   90.00
_cell.angle_beta   90.00
_cell.angle_gamma   90.00
#
_symmetry.space_group_name_H-M   'P 1'
#
loop_
_entity.id
_entity.type
_entity.pdbx_description
1 polymer ?
#
loop_
_entity_poly.entity_id
_entity_poly.type
_entity_poly.pdbx_seq_one_letter_code
_entity_poly.pdbx_strand_id
1 'polypeptide(L)'
;SWAGDIRANNPKVIPPVKPVLGQLLEIKSPDWLIKHNVCTYSTYLASKDKNKILVGSTMEDVGFNKRVSVSGVEFLTRNAIKLVPKISECEFLSVWAGFRPTSPDRLPILGTTLLDGLIIATGTYRNGILLAPIIGTLICEIIIKGREPESILPFKIGRFYR
;
A
#
# COMPACT_ATOMS: atom_id res chain seq x y z
N SER A 1 13.94 12.86 -7.70
CA SER A 1 14.26 11.58 -7.05
C SER A 1 15.19 10.77 -7.97
N TRP A 2 15.98 9.87 -7.41
CA TRP A 2 16.90 8.99 -8.16
C TRP A 2 16.26 8.27 -9.37
N ALA A 3 14.98 7.93 -9.27
CA ALA A 3 14.21 7.31 -10.34
C ALA A 3 14.07 8.22 -11.58
N GLY A 4 14.10 9.55 -11.42
CA GLY A 4 14.05 10.50 -12.52
C GLY A 4 15.31 10.48 -13.36
N ASP A 5 16.46 10.40 -12.72
CA ASP A 5 17.76 10.42 -13.39
C ASP A 5 18.00 9.13 -14.19
N ILE A 6 17.61 7.99 -13.65
CA ILE A 6 17.66 6.70 -14.35
C ILE A 6 16.70 6.69 -15.55
N ARG A 7 15.51 7.32 -15.41
CA ARG A 7 14.51 7.37 -16.48
C ARG A 7 15.00 8.08 -17.73
N ALA A 8 15.76 9.15 -17.57
CA ALA A 8 16.29 9.91 -18.69
C ALA A 8 17.20 9.06 -19.60
N ASN A 9 17.93 8.11 -19.02
CA ASN A 9 18.92 7.30 -19.72
C ASN A 9 18.44 5.89 -20.09
N ASN A 10 17.41 5.34 -19.39
CA ASN A 10 16.93 3.98 -19.61
C ASN A 10 15.45 3.82 -19.21
N PRO A 11 14.51 4.21 -20.08
CA PRO A 11 13.07 4.17 -19.74
C PRO A 11 12.54 2.75 -19.42
N LYS A 12 13.15 1.70 -19.98
CA LYS A 12 12.76 0.30 -19.73
C LYS A 12 13.23 -0.28 -18.39
N VAL A 13 13.93 0.49 -17.60
CA VAL A 13 14.43 0.05 -16.28
C VAL A 13 13.55 0.56 -15.16
N ILE A 14 12.76 1.61 -15.42
CA ILE A 14 11.92 2.22 -14.39
C ILE A 14 10.60 1.50 -14.30
N PRO A 15 10.26 0.97 -13.10
CA PRO A 15 8.99 0.33 -12.90
C PRO A 15 7.85 1.31 -13.17
N PRO A 16 6.82 0.93 -13.94
CA PRO A 16 5.65 1.76 -14.21
C PRO A 16 4.74 1.82 -12.98
N VAL A 17 5.25 2.35 -11.88
CA VAL A 17 4.53 2.46 -10.62
C VAL A 17 3.97 3.85 -10.47
N LYS A 18 2.69 3.93 -10.12
CA LYS A 18 2.01 5.19 -9.80
C LYS A 18 1.51 5.19 -8.35
N PRO A 19 1.39 6.37 -7.73
CA PRO A 19 0.83 6.50 -6.39
C PRO A 19 -0.69 6.36 -6.41
N VAL A 20 -1.24 5.61 -5.46
CA VAL A 20 -2.67 5.63 -5.11
C VAL A 20 -2.78 6.14 -3.69
N LEU A 21 -3.42 7.29 -3.51
CA LEU A 21 -3.62 7.91 -2.20
C LEU A 21 -4.64 7.10 -1.40
N GLY A 22 -4.35 6.92 -0.12
CA GLY A 22 -5.28 6.39 0.86
C GLY A 22 -5.29 7.24 2.10
N GLN A 23 -6.47 7.71 2.50
CA GLN A 23 -6.68 8.39 3.76
C GLN A 23 -7.13 7.40 4.82
N LEU A 24 -6.67 7.59 6.04
CA LEU A 24 -7.03 6.82 7.23
C LEU A 24 -7.33 7.78 8.36
N LEU A 25 -8.21 7.37 9.26
CA LEU A 25 -8.44 8.11 10.52
C LEU A 25 -8.30 7.18 11.72
N GLU A 26 -7.93 7.75 12.84
CA GLU A 26 -7.85 7.10 14.13
C GLU A 26 -8.88 7.70 15.08
N ILE A 27 -9.60 6.84 15.77
CA ILE A 27 -10.57 7.21 16.78
C ILE A 27 -10.24 6.53 18.10
N LYS A 28 -10.54 7.20 19.20
CA LYS A 28 -10.48 6.63 20.54
C LYS A 28 -11.86 6.08 20.88
N SER A 29 -11.91 4.80 21.18
CA SER A 29 -13.14 4.09 21.53
C SER A 29 -13.21 3.76 23.01
N PRO A 30 -14.38 3.48 23.56
CA PRO A 30 -14.51 2.77 24.82
C PRO A 30 -13.77 1.43 24.77
N ASP A 31 -13.42 0.90 25.94
CA ASP A 31 -12.66 -0.35 26.06
C ASP A 31 -13.30 -1.47 25.22
N TRP A 32 -12.52 -2.02 24.29
CA TRP A 32 -12.91 -3.13 23.42
C TRP A 32 -14.24 -2.96 22.65
N LEU A 33 -14.52 -1.75 22.12
CA LEU A 33 -15.68 -1.53 21.25
C LEU A 33 -15.72 -2.54 20.09
N ILE A 34 -14.58 -2.86 19.51
CA ILE A 34 -14.40 -3.97 18.57
C ILE A 34 -13.22 -4.84 19.02
N LYS A 35 -13.41 -6.16 19.05
CA LYS A 35 -12.36 -7.13 19.42
C LYS A 35 -11.62 -7.69 18.22
N HIS A 36 -12.22 -7.63 17.04
CA HIS A 36 -11.71 -8.15 15.79
C HIS A 36 -11.77 -7.09 14.70
N ASN A 37 -10.92 -7.23 13.68
CA ASN A 37 -11.01 -6.38 12.50
C ASN A 37 -12.35 -6.64 11.79
N VAL A 38 -13.03 -5.57 11.43
CA VAL A 38 -14.26 -5.59 10.64
C VAL A 38 -13.94 -5.05 9.26
N CYS A 39 -14.16 -5.84 8.23
CA CYS A 39 -13.83 -5.48 6.86
C CYS A 39 -15.04 -5.58 5.95
N THR A 40 -15.18 -4.59 5.06
CA THR A 40 -16.08 -4.61 3.92
C THR A 40 -15.28 -4.39 2.64
N TYR A 41 -15.96 -4.38 1.51
CA TYR A 41 -15.32 -4.06 0.24
C TYR A 41 -14.64 -2.68 0.22
N SER A 42 -15.26 -1.67 0.85
CA SER A 42 -14.84 -0.27 0.77
C SER A 42 -14.13 0.26 2.02
N THR A 43 -14.34 -0.36 3.18
CA THR A 43 -13.88 0.18 4.46
C THR A 43 -13.52 -0.95 5.42
N TYR A 44 -12.52 -0.71 6.26
CA TYR A 44 -12.19 -1.60 7.37
C TYR A 44 -12.05 -0.81 8.68
N LEU A 45 -12.34 -1.51 9.76
CA LEU A 45 -12.07 -1.07 11.12
C LEU A 45 -11.02 -2.03 11.70
N ALA A 46 -9.88 -1.52 12.12
CA ALA A 46 -8.83 -2.31 12.72
C ALA A 46 -8.61 -1.87 14.16
N SER A 47 -8.82 -2.80 15.10
CA SER A 47 -8.48 -2.56 16.50
C SER A 47 -6.95 -2.50 16.64
N LYS A 48 -6.44 -1.37 17.12
CA LYS A 48 -5.01 -1.18 17.39
C LYS A 48 -4.63 -1.64 18.78
N ASP A 49 -5.48 -1.29 19.72
CA ASP A 49 -5.40 -1.65 21.12
C ASP A 49 -6.81 -1.57 21.73
N LYS A 50 -6.90 -1.65 23.06
CA LYS A 50 -8.19 -1.59 23.77
C LYS A 50 -9.04 -0.36 23.42
N ASN A 51 -8.40 0.77 23.16
CA ASN A 51 -9.04 2.07 23.11
C ASN A 51 -8.88 2.77 21.76
N LYS A 52 -8.25 2.13 20.75
CA LYS A 52 -7.99 2.77 19.46
C LYS A 52 -8.43 1.91 18.29
N ILE A 53 -9.13 2.55 17.38
CA ILE A 53 -9.59 1.94 16.14
C ILE A 53 -9.07 2.77 14.97
N LEU A 54 -8.43 2.08 14.02
CA LEU A 54 -8.12 2.65 12.71
C LEU A 54 -9.28 2.41 11.77
N VAL A 55 -9.71 3.47 11.09
CA VAL A 55 -10.69 3.41 10.01
C VAL A 55 -10.00 3.66 8.69
N GLY A 56 -10.07 2.73 7.80
CA GLY A 56 -9.42 2.80 6.48
C GLY A 56 -10.29 2.20 5.39
N SER A 57 -9.99 2.48 4.18
CA SER A 57 -9.20 3.60 3.66
C SER A 57 -9.78 4.05 2.33
N THR A 58 -9.60 5.32 2.00
CA THR A 58 -9.92 5.79 0.65
C THR A 58 -8.97 5.18 -0.39
N MET A 59 -9.37 5.26 -1.65
CA MET A 59 -8.54 4.90 -2.81
C MET A 59 -8.72 5.97 -3.88
N GLU A 60 -7.68 6.81 -4.04
CA GLU A 60 -7.76 8.01 -4.88
C GLU A 60 -6.58 8.06 -5.86
N ASP A 61 -6.88 8.25 -7.13
CA ASP A 61 -5.87 8.48 -8.18
C ASP A 61 -5.70 10.00 -8.37
N VAL A 62 -4.86 10.60 -7.54
CA VAL A 62 -4.63 12.06 -7.49
C VAL A 62 -3.16 12.42 -7.74
N GLY A 63 -2.40 11.50 -8.33
CA GLY A 63 -0.96 11.65 -8.49
C GLY A 63 -0.25 11.80 -7.14
N PHE A 64 0.77 12.65 -7.09
CA PHE A 64 1.54 12.91 -5.86
C PHE A 64 0.93 14.00 -4.96
N ASN A 65 -0.34 14.31 -5.11
CA ASN A 65 -1.02 15.28 -4.26
C ASN A 65 -1.41 14.62 -2.91
N LYS A 66 -0.47 14.64 -1.98
CA LYS A 66 -0.65 14.05 -0.63
C LYS A 66 -1.42 15.01 0.25
N ARG A 67 -2.72 14.84 0.32
CA ARG A 67 -3.59 15.66 1.17
C ARG A 67 -4.64 14.81 1.87
N VAL A 68 -5.13 15.30 2.99
CA VAL A 68 -6.39 14.86 3.59
C VAL A 68 -7.48 15.79 3.08
N SER A 69 -8.58 15.22 2.61
CA SER A 69 -9.75 15.97 2.13
C SER A 69 -10.94 15.80 3.06
N VAL A 70 -11.80 16.82 3.10
CA VAL A 70 -13.05 16.77 3.88
C VAL A 70 -13.92 15.61 3.41
N SER A 71 -14.02 15.39 2.09
CA SER A 71 -14.78 14.28 1.52
C SER A 71 -14.23 12.90 1.91
N GLY A 72 -12.90 12.77 2.02
CA GLY A 72 -12.25 11.53 2.50
C GLY A 72 -12.58 11.24 3.95
N VAL A 73 -12.52 12.26 4.81
CA VAL A 73 -12.90 12.14 6.22
C VAL A 73 -14.38 11.79 6.36
N GLU A 74 -15.25 12.47 5.63
CA GLU A 74 -16.70 12.20 5.61
C GLU A 74 -16.96 10.75 5.17
N PHE A 75 -16.35 10.30 4.07
CA PHE A 75 -16.48 8.92 3.59
C PHE A 75 -16.10 7.90 4.65
N LEU A 76 -14.94 8.07 5.30
CA LEU A 76 -14.44 7.13 6.31
C LEU A 76 -15.35 7.11 7.54
N THR A 77 -15.72 8.28 8.04
CA THR A 77 -16.56 8.43 9.23
C THR A 77 -17.95 7.83 9.01
N ARG A 78 -18.59 8.18 7.92
CA ARG A 78 -19.92 7.66 7.55
C ARG A 78 -19.92 6.14 7.43
N ASN A 79 -18.93 5.56 6.77
CA ASN A 79 -18.87 4.10 6.62
C ASN A 79 -18.52 3.39 7.93
N ALA A 80 -17.68 3.99 8.77
CA ALA A 80 -17.37 3.45 10.08
C ALA A 80 -18.63 3.40 10.98
N ILE A 81 -19.42 4.47 11.00
CA ILE A 81 -20.68 4.54 11.76
C ILE A 81 -21.70 3.53 11.24
N LYS A 82 -21.79 3.33 9.91
CA LYS A 82 -22.67 2.29 9.33
C LYS A 82 -22.29 0.88 9.78
N LEU A 83 -21.00 0.60 9.95
CA LEU A 83 -20.52 -0.71 10.40
C LEU A 83 -20.70 -0.92 11.89
N VAL A 84 -20.39 0.09 12.68
CA VAL A 84 -20.49 0.07 14.15
C VAL A 84 -21.07 1.41 14.60
N PRO A 85 -22.40 1.50 14.81
CA PRO A 85 -23.08 2.77 15.12
C PRO A 85 -22.52 3.54 16.32
N LYS A 86 -22.04 2.84 17.34
CA LYS A 86 -21.40 3.46 18.51
C LYS A 86 -20.14 4.26 18.21
N ILE A 87 -19.56 4.13 17.02
CA ILE A 87 -18.45 4.96 16.59
C ILE A 87 -18.81 6.45 16.52
N SER A 88 -20.09 6.77 16.35
CA SER A 88 -20.58 8.16 16.38
C SER A 88 -20.30 8.90 17.70
N GLU A 89 -20.12 8.16 18.79
CA GLU A 89 -19.85 8.69 20.12
C GLU A 89 -18.36 8.69 20.47
N CYS A 90 -17.49 8.15 19.59
CA CYS A 90 -16.07 8.05 19.80
C CYS A 90 -15.35 9.38 19.58
N GLU A 91 -14.26 9.60 20.30
CA GLU A 91 -13.39 10.77 20.15
C GLU A 91 -12.56 10.65 18.87
N PHE A 92 -12.55 11.67 18.01
CA PHE A 92 -11.66 11.77 16.87
C PHE A 92 -10.24 12.10 17.34
N LEU A 93 -9.24 11.31 16.94
CA LEU A 93 -7.86 11.52 17.33
C LEU A 93 -7.04 12.17 16.21
N SER A 94 -6.99 11.53 15.05
CA SER A 94 -6.13 11.96 13.96
C SER A 94 -6.60 11.45 12.61
N VAL A 95 -6.11 12.09 11.55
CA VAL A 95 -6.29 11.67 10.18
C VAL A 95 -4.99 11.90 9.41
N TRP A 96 -4.67 10.99 8.51
CA TRP A 96 -3.49 11.11 7.65
C TRP A 96 -3.73 10.47 6.29
N ALA A 97 -2.81 10.73 5.37
CA ALA A 97 -2.82 10.15 4.04
C ALA A 97 -1.46 9.54 3.71
N GLY A 98 -1.48 8.49 2.92
CA GLY A 98 -0.29 7.80 2.43
C GLY A 98 -0.45 7.32 1.00
N PHE A 99 0.67 7.16 0.29
CA PHE A 99 0.66 6.59 -1.06
C PHE A 99 0.96 5.11 -1.04
N ARG A 100 0.21 4.37 -1.86
CA ARG A 100 0.48 2.98 -2.19
C ARG A 100 1.14 2.92 -3.56
N PRO A 101 2.27 2.24 -3.72
CA PRO A 101 2.90 2.05 -5.02
C PRO A 101 2.12 1.00 -5.82
N THR A 102 1.52 1.42 -6.93
CA THR A 102 0.64 0.55 -7.73
C THR A 102 1.21 0.36 -9.12
N SER A 103 1.47 -0.87 -9.51
CA SER A 103 1.77 -1.27 -10.88
C SER A 103 0.50 -1.30 -11.73
N PRO A 104 0.58 -1.27 -13.09
CA PRO A 104 -0.60 -1.33 -13.96
C PRO A 104 -1.50 -2.55 -13.75
N ASP A 105 -0.90 -3.70 -13.48
CA ASP A 105 -1.58 -4.97 -13.23
C ASP A 105 -1.84 -5.25 -11.73
N ARG A 106 -1.43 -4.34 -10.84
CA ARG A 106 -1.53 -4.46 -9.38
C ARG A 106 -0.75 -5.63 -8.77
N LEU A 107 0.17 -6.22 -9.53
CA LEU A 107 1.08 -7.24 -9.05
C LEU A 107 2.44 -6.61 -8.68
N PRO A 108 3.19 -7.17 -7.72
CA PRO A 108 4.53 -6.69 -7.40
C PRO A 108 5.46 -6.69 -8.61
N ILE A 109 6.45 -5.83 -8.60
CA ILE A 109 7.56 -5.81 -9.56
C ILE A 109 8.80 -6.20 -8.80
N LEU A 110 9.36 -7.36 -9.12
CA LEU A 110 10.47 -7.98 -8.39
C LEU A 110 11.56 -8.46 -9.36
N GLY A 111 12.80 -8.45 -8.88
CA GLY A 111 13.92 -9.09 -9.58
C GLY A 111 14.92 -8.14 -10.20
N THR A 112 15.82 -8.70 -11.01
CA THR A 112 16.84 -7.96 -11.72
C THR A 112 16.26 -7.12 -12.85
N THR A 113 17.00 -6.10 -13.25
CA THR A 113 16.63 -5.21 -14.36
C THR A 113 17.62 -5.37 -15.52
N LEU A 114 17.44 -4.56 -16.58
CA LEU A 114 18.41 -4.48 -17.67
C LEU A 114 19.70 -3.75 -17.29
N LEU A 115 19.72 -3.06 -16.14
CA LEU A 115 20.94 -2.47 -15.60
C LEU A 115 21.63 -3.48 -14.68
N ASP A 116 22.88 -3.73 -14.93
CA ASP A 116 23.69 -4.61 -14.11
C ASP A 116 23.74 -4.09 -12.65
N GLY A 117 23.62 -5.00 -11.70
CA GLY A 117 23.60 -4.68 -10.28
C GLY A 117 22.31 -4.02 -9.74
N LEU A 118 21.31 -3.69 -10.59
CA LEU A 118 20.06 -3.11 -10.12
C LEU A 118 18.97 -4.16 -9.94
N ILE A 119 18.56 -4.37 -8.69
CA ILE A 119 17.45 -5.24 -8.29
C ILE A 119 16.30 -4.36 -7.82
N ILE A 120 15.06 -4.68 -8.23
CA ILE A 120 13.85 -3.94 -7.89
C ILE A 120 12.93 -4.80 -7.04
N ALA A 121 12.35 -4.19 -6.01
CA ALA A 121 11.25 -4.74 -5.22
C ALA A 121 10.25 -3.60 -4.91
N THR A 122 9.17 -3.52 -5.68
CA THR A 122 8.18 -2.43 -5.57
C THR A 122 6.80 -2.86 -6.08
N GLY A 123 5.85 -1.93 -6.14
CA GLY A 123 4.54 -2.17 -6.73
C GLY A 123 3.62 -3.09 -5.92
N THR A 124 3.87 -3.26 -4.63
CA THR A 124 3.13 -4.18 -3.75
C THR A 124 1.71 -3.72 -3.42
N TYR A 125 1.33 -2.52 -3.82
CA TYR A 125 0.01 -1.90 -3.63
C TYR A 125 -0.49 -1.99 -2.18
N ARG A 126 -1.49 -2.84 -1.89
CA ARG A 126 -2.09 -3.02 -0.55
C ARG A 126 -1.40 -4.10 0.29
N ASN A 127 -0.58 -4.93 -0.33
CA ASN A 127 -0.05 -6.16 0.26
C ASN A 127 1.41 -6.03 0.73
N GLY A 128 1.96 -4.82 0.81
CA GLY A 128 3.38 -4.62 1.10
C GLY A 128 3.84 -5.28 2.40
N ILE A 129 3.11 -5.09 3.49
CA ILE A 129 3.44 -5.70 4.79
C ILE A 129 3.28 -7.23 4.74
N LEU A 130 2.17 -7.71 4.16
CA LEU A 130 1.89 -9.14 4.04
C LEU A 130 2.95 -9.88 3.21
N LEU A 131 3.40 -9.26 2.12
CA LEU A 131 4.37 -9.87 1.20
C LEU A 131 5.83 -9.62 1.59
N ALA A 132 6.11 -8.72 2.55
CA ALA A 132 7.47 -8.36 2.92
C ALA A 132 8.38 -9.56 3.25
N PRO A 133 7.96 -10.58 4.02
CA PRO A 133 8.82 -11.71 4.34
C PRO A 133 9.22 -12.51 3.10
N ILE A 134 8.26 -12.85 2.24
CA ILE A 134 8.55 -13.64 1.03
C ILE A 134 9.36 -12.83 0.01
N ILE A 135 9.06 -11.54 -0.16
CA ILE A 135 9.84 -10.66 -1.03
C ILE A 135 11.28 -10.56 -0.52
N GLY A 136 11.49 -10.39 0.78
CA GLY A 136 12.82 -10.37 1.38
C GLY A 136 13.59 -11.66 1.11
N THR A 137 12.96 -12.82 1.27
CA THR A 137 13.57 -14.12 0.96
C THR A 137 13.97 -14.24 -0.52
N LEU A 138 13.07 -13.88 -1.43
CA LEU A 138 13.32 -13.97 -2.88
C LEU A 138 14.45 -13.03 -3.33
N ILE A 139 14.46 -11.80 -2.84
CA ILE A 139 15.53 -10.83 -3.16
C ILE A 139 16.88 -11.28 -2.57
N CYS A 140 16.88 -11.79 -1.33
CA CYS A 140 18.07 -12.36 -0.71
C CYS A 140 18.64 -13.53 -1.53
N GLU A 141 17.78 -14.42 -2.04
CA GLU A 141 18.17 -15.53 -2.89
C GLU A 141 18.83 -15.06 -4.19
N ILE A 142 18.28 -14.03 -4.84
CA ILE A 142 18.88 -13.42 -6.03
C ILE A 142 20.28 -12.87 -5.73
N ILE A 143 20.43 -12.15 -4.62
CA ILE A 143 21.70 -11.52 -4.24
C ILE A 143 22.76 -12.58 -3.93
N ILE A 144 22.41 -13.60 -3.15
CA ILE A 144 23.37 -14.61 -2.69
C ILE A 144 23.71 -15.62 -3.78
N LYS A 145 22.71 -16.09 -4.53
CA LYS A 145 22.90 -17.14 -5.54
C LYS A 145 23.20 -16.61 -6.94
N GLY A 146 23.07 -15.30 -7.18
CA GLY A 146 23.26 -14.68 -8.48
C GLY A 146 22.27 -15.12 -9.56
N ARG A 147 21.16 -15.78 -9.16
CA ARG A 147 20.12 -16.28 -10.09
C ARG A 147 18.73 -16.04 -9.54
N GLU A 148 17.80 -15.80 -10.44
CA GLU A 148 16.39 -15.59 -10.08
C GLU A 148 15.67 -16.94 -9.94
N PRO A 149 14.90 -17.14 -8.85
CA PRO A 149 14.01 -18.30 -8.72
C PRO A 149 12.85 -18.20 -9.72
N GLU A 150 12.36 -19.34 -10.20
CA GLU A 150 11.24 -19.40 -11.17
C GLU A 150 9.98 -18.67 -10.67
N SER A 151 9.74 -18.69 -9.38
CA SER A 151 8.59 -18.01 -8.75
C SER A 151 8.56 -16.49 -8.98
N ILE A 152 9.69 -15.88 -9.34
CA ILE A 152 9.78 -14.44 -9.60
C ILE A 152 9.41 -14.07 -11.05
N LEU A 153 9.46 -15.01 -11.97
CA LEU A 153 9.27 -14.78 -13.41
C LEU A 153 7.99 -13.99 -13.74
N PRO A 154 6.82 -14.28 -13.14
CA PRO A 154 5.60 -13.50 -13.40
C PRO A 154 5.67 -12.05 -12.95
N PHE A 155 6.60 -11.73 -12.05
CA PHE A 155 6.73 -10.42 -11.40
C PHE A 155 7.85 -9.56 -11.98
N LYS A 156 8.57 -10.04 -12.99
CA LYS A 156 9.66 -9.27 -13.62
C LYS A 156 9.15 -8.01 -14.30
N ILE A 157 9.96 -6.95 -14.24
CA ILE A 157 9.65 -5.67 -14.89
C ILE A 157 9.46 -5.82 -16.41
N GLY A 158 10.15 -6.76 -17.03
CA GLY A 158 10.10 -7.02 -18.47
C GLY A 158 8.70 -7.32 -19.02
N ARG A 159 7.74 -7.73 -18.16
CA ARG A 159 6.35 -7.95 -18.58
C ARG A 159 5.62 -6.70 -19.09
N PHE A 160 6.14 -5.52 -18.79
CA PHE A 160 5.59 -4.23 -19.24
C PHE A 160 6.25 -3.65 -20.49
N TYR A 161 7.29 -4.27 -21.02
CA TYR A 161 8.12 -3.74 -22.09
C TYR A 161 8.24 -4.69 -23.29
N ARG A 162 7.21 -5.48 -23.51
CA ARG A 162 7.07 -6.33 -24.71
C ARG A 162 6.70 -5.52 -25.92
#